data_b63cf9696670de6d0a6a0d963c38b375
#
_entry.id   b63cf9696670de6d0a6a0d963c38b375
#
_cell.length_a   1.000
_cell.length_b   1.000
_cell.length_c   1.000
_cell.angle_alpha   90.00
_cell.angle_beta   90.00
_cell.angle_gamma   90.00
#
_symmetry.space_group_name_H-M   'P 1'
#
loop_
_entity.id
_entity.type
_entity.pdbx_description
1 polymer ?
#
loop_
_entity_poly.entity_id
_entity_poly.type
_entity_poly.pdbx_seq_one_letter_code
_entity_poly.pdbx_strand_id
1 'polypeptide(L)'
;MDSKGTGLTLSIGVVAAFIGYILWQLSIGFNTKVDDITTILTNSAASAGLMESIQIVLIGVGLTVHVAGLRSLEGKAKSTCETLGTFCVTVGVVIFIVSLSLGIALTAMGTKFVEENIAAGAASKVPAAMAALSTFEIAGGFVQSANVGSGIAGGLLCFIGWLLIGLAYRNVDFKGAISFIPVGWLAIITGIVGLVGILIVNPVVSVEAGNQITGIGFLLITIWSVSVGLKIAKD
;
A
#
# COMPACT_ATOMS: atom_id res chain seq x y z
N MET A 1 -7.20 21.10 12.53
CA MET A 1 -7.68 21.42 11.17
C MET A 1 -9.15 21.78 11.28
N ASP A 2 -9.65 22.65 10.39
CA ASP A 2 -11.09 22.88 10.26
C ASP A 2 -11.79 21.62 9.64
N SER A 3 -13.11 21.57 9.70
CA SER A 3 -13.88 20.42 9.21
C SER A 3 -13.64 20.17 7.72
N LYS A 4 -13.63 21.24 6.91
CA LYS A 4 -13.39 21.17 5.49
C LYS A 4 -11.99 20.63 5.16
N GLY A 5 -10.97 21.13 5.83
CA GLY A 5 -9.59 20.66 5.66
C GLY A 5 -9.43 19.21 6.07
N THR A 6 -10.03 18.77 7.18
CA THR A 6 -10.04 17.38 7.63
C THR A 6 -10.69 16.45 6.58
N GLY A 7 -11.87 16.83 6.07
CA GLY A 7 -12.56 16.04 5.08
C GLY A 7 -11.81 15.92 3.75
N LEU A 8 -11.20 17.00 3.29
CA LEU A 8 -10.41 17.01 2.05
C LEU A 8 -9.12 16.19 2.18
N THR A 9 -8.37 16.33 3.27
CA THR A 9 -7.14 15.53 3.48
C THR A 9 -7.45 14.04 3.57
N LEU A 10 -8.53 13.65 4.25
CA LEU A 10 -8.95 12.26 4.35
C LEU A 10 -9.30 11.68 2.98
N SER A 11 -10.07 12.41 2.15
CA SER A 11 -10.54 11.92 0.85
C SER A 11 -9.45 11.97 -0.22
N ILE A 12 -8.78 13.11 -0.38
CA ILE A 12 -7.79 13.30 -1.45
C ILE A 12 -6.57 12.41 -1.20
N GLY A 13 -6.11 12.33 0.05
CA GLY A 13 -4.96 11.53 0.42
C GLY A 13 -5.14 10.05 0.07
N VAL A 14 -6.29 9.46 0.45
CA VAL A 14 -6.54 8.04 0.16
C VAL A 14 -6.74 7.76 -1.33
N VAL A 15 -7.43 8.65 -2.06
CA VAL A 15 -7.63 8.49 -3.50
C VAL A 15 -6.31 8.58 -4.25
N ALA A 16 -5.46 9.56 -3.90
CA ALA A 16 -4.12 9.67 -4.48
C ALA A 16 -3.29 8.40 -4.21
N ALA A 17 -3.26 7.91 -2.97
CA ALA A 17 -2.54 6.70 -2.61
C ALA A 17 -3.06 5.46 -3.36
N PHE A 18 -4.37 5.33 -3.51
CA PHE A 18 -4.98 4.21 -4.23
C PHE A 18 -4.67 4.24 -5.73
N ILE A 19 -4.73 5.41 -6.37
CA ILE A 19 -4.32 5.57 -7.77
C ILE A 19 -2.84 5.22 -7.93
N GLY A 20 -1.98 5.73 -7.05
CA GLY A 20 -0.55 5.41 -7.06
C GLY A 20 -0.28 3.91 -6.91
N TYR A 21 -1.01 3.23 -6.03
CA TYR A 21 -0.93 1.79 -5.85
C TYR A 21 -1.34 1.01 -7.12
N ILE A 22 -2.43 1.41 -7.78
CA ILE A 22 -2.84 0.79 -9.05
C ILE A 22 -1.76 0.97 -10.12
N LEU A 23 -1.21 2.17 -10.27
CA LEU A 23 -0.15 2.45 -11.24
C LEU A 23 1.10 1.61 -10.95
N TRP A 24 1.47 1.45 -9.68
CA TRP A 24 2.58 0.60 -9.26
C TRP A 24 2.33 -0.87 -9.61
N GLN A 25 1.14 -1.41 -9.34
CA GLN A 25 0.76 -2.78 -9.70
C GLN A 25 0.77 -3.01 -11.22
N LEU A 26 0.34 -2.01 -12.00
CA LEU A 26 0.39 -2.06 -13.46
C LEU A 26 1.84 -2.08 -13.97
N SER A 27 2.74 -1.34 -13.34
CA SER A 27 4.15 -1.26 -13.77
C SER A 27 4.91 -2.56 -13.50
N ILE A 28 4.64 -3.25 -12.39
CA ILE A 28 5.27 -4.54 -12.05
C ILE A 28 4.58 -5.70 -12.78
N GLY A 29 3.28 -5.57 -13.03
CA GLY A 29 2.43 -6.60 -13.61
C GLY A 29 1.63 -7.35 -12.54
N PHE A 30 0.30 -7.33 -12.64
CA PHE A 30 -0.62 -7.92 -11.66
C PHE A 30 -0.41 -9.41 -11.36
N ASN A 31 0.15 -10.15 -12.31
CA ASN A 31 0.36 -11.60 -12.20
C ASN A 31 1.84 -11.98 -12.02
N THR A 32 2.72 -10.99 -11.83
CA THR A 32 4.14 -11.27 -11.59
C THR A 32 4.28 -11.95 -10.22
N LYS A 33 4.88 -13.13 -10.20
CA LYS A 33 5.13 -13.85 -8.95
C LYS A 33 6.17 -13.09 -8.11
N VAL A 34 6.01 -13.14 -6.81
CA VAL A 34 6.90 -12.41 -5.88
C VAL A 34 8.33 -12.95 -5.88
N ASP A 35 8.57 -14.17 -6.37
CA ASP A 35 9.87 -14.82 -6.50
C ASP A 35 10.46 -14.73 -7.93
N ASP A 36 9.73 -14.19 -8.89
CA ASP A 36 10.23 -13.95 -10.26
C ASP A 36 11.06 -12.66 -10.33
N ILE A 37 12.25 -12.73 -9.73
CA ILE A 37 13.14 -11.57 -9.57
C ILE A 37 13.56 -10.97 -10.90
N THR A 38 13.82 -11.80 -11.91
CA THR A 38 14.19 -11.34 -13.26
C THR A 38 13.11 -10.45 -13.86
N THR A 39 11.85 -10.90 -13.81
CA THR A 39 10.70 -10.13 -14.31
C THR A 39 10.49 -8.86 -13.49
N ILE A 40 10.60 -8.94 -12.15
CA ILE A 40 10.45 -7.79 -11.26
C ILE A 40 11.50 -6.72 -11.58
N LEU A 41 12.79 -7.09 -11.69
CA LEU A 41 13.86 -6.16 -12.02
C LEU A 41 13.67 -5.52 -13.39
N THR A 42 13.29 -6.30 -14.39
CA THR A 42 13.05 -5.80 -15.75
C THR A 42 11.87 -4.82 -15.80
N ASN A 43 10.76 -5.17 -15.19
CA ASN A 43 9.55 -4.33 -15.17
C ASN A 43 9.76 -3.06 -14.31
N SER A 44 10.49 -3.18 -13.19
CA SER A 44 10.87 -2.02 -12.37
C SER A 44 11.74 -1.05 -13.16
N ALA A 45 12.72 -1.53 -13.93
CA ALA A 45 13.54 -0.70 -14.80
C ALA A 45 12.70 0.06 -15.84
N ALA A 46 11.69 -0.58 -16.42
CA ALA A 46 10.79 0.04 -17.40
C ALA A 46 9.94 1.18 -16.80
N SER A 47 9.71 1.17 -15.47
CA SER A 47 8.98 2.21 -14.76
C SER A 47 9.87 3.32 -14.17
N ALA A 48 11.18 3.25 -14.36
CA ALA A 48 12.13 4.24 -13.83
C ALA A 48 11.84 5.67 -14.33
N GLY A 49 12.24 6.66 -13.53
CA GLY A 49 12.10 8.08 -13.89
C GLY A 49 10.73 8.66 -13.55
N LEU A 50 9.99 9.16 -14.54
CA LEU A 50 8.76 9.92 -14.29
C LEU A 50 7.66 9.06 -13.63
N MET A 51 7.47 7.82 -14.08
CA MET A 51 6.45 6.93 -13.54
C MET A 51 6.74 6.60 -12.07
N GLU A 52 7.98 6.27 -11.74
CA GLU A 52 8.43 6.05 -10.37
C GLU A 52 8.18 7.27 -9.48
N SER A 53 8.53 8.47 -9.97
CA SER A 53 8.30 9.73 -9.26
C SER A 53 6.81 9.97 -8.98
N ILE A 54 5.94 9.70 -9.96
CA ILE A 54 4.49 9.79 -9.80
C ILE A 54 4.00 8.80 -8.74
N GLN A 55 4.45 7.56 -8.79
CA GLN A 55 4.07 6.52 -7.81
C GLN A 55 4.49 6.92 -6.39
N ILE A 56 5.73 7.39 -6.21
CA ILE A 56 6.27 7.83 -4.92
C ILE A 56 5.41 8.97 -4.35
N VAL A 57 5.12 9.98 -5.15
CA VAL A 57 4.32 11.14 -4.71
C VAL A 57 2.90 10.71 -4.37
N LEU A 58 2.24 9.95 -5.25
CA LEU A 58 0.85 9.54 -5.04
C LEU A 58 0.71 8.61 -3.84
N ILE A 59 1.58 7.61 -3.69
CA ILE A 59 1.50 6.67 -2.57
C ILE A 59 2.02 7.32 -1.29
N GLY A 60 3.25 7.81 -1.29
CA GLY A 60 3.92 8.30 -0.07
C GLY A 60 3.24 9.54 0.50
N VAL A 61 3.05 10.58 -0.33
CA VAL A 61 2.37 11.81 0.09
C VAL A 61 0.88 11.54 0.32
N GLY A 62 0.22 10.76 -0.55
CA GLY A 62 -1.19 10.42 -0.41
C GLY A 62 -1.49 9.72 0.91
N LEU A 63 -0.72 8.69 1.29
CA LEU A 63 -0.87 8.01 2.58
C LEU A 63 -0.60 8.93 3.77
N THR A 64 0.42 9.79 3.68
CA THR A 64 0.76 10.74 4.74
C THR A 64 -0.38 11.73 4.96
N VAL A 65 -0.93 12.30 3.89
CA VAL A 65 -2.08 13.22 3.92
C VAL A 65 -3.32 12.51 4.44
N HIS A 66 -3.57 11.27 4.02
CA HIS A 66 -4.68 10.45 4.51
C HIS A 66 -4.60 10.24 6.03
N VAL A 67 -3.44 9.82 6.55
CA VAL A 67 -3.22 9.64 8.00
C VAL A 67 -3.43 10.94 8.78
N ALA A 68 -2.98 12.09 8.25
CA ALA A 68 -3.21 13.38 8.86
C ALA A 68 -4.72 13.69 8.97
N GLY A 69 -5.49 13.39 7.93
CA GLY A 69 -6.95 13.49 7.95
C GLY A 69 -7.58 12.54 8.96
N LEU A 70 -7.15 11.28 9.00
CA LEU A 70 -7.65 10.27 9.95
C LEU A 70 -7.38 10.68 11.41
N ARG A 71 -6.17 11.14 11.72
CA ARG A 71 -5.82 11.64 13.06
C ARG A 71 -6.64 12.86 13.47
N SER A 72 -7.05 13.69 12.53
CA SER A 72 -7.91 14.84 12.79
C SER A 72 -9.35 14.45 13.17
N LEU A 73 -9.74 13.18 12.98
CA LEU A 73 -11.02 12.62 13.44
C LEU A 73 -10.95 12.09 14.86
N GLU A 74 -9.75 11.86 15.39
CA GLU A 74 -9.56 11.25 16.70
C GLU A 74 -10.30 12.03 17.80
N GLY A 75 -11.01 11.30 18.66
CA GLY A 75 -11.87 11.84 19.71
C GLY A 75 -13.35 11.96 19.32
N LYS A 76 -13.75 11.71 18.06
CA LYS A 76 -15.16 11.73 17.67
C LYS A 76 -15.95 10.54 18.25
N ALA A 77 -15.35 9.35 18.27
CA ALA A 77 -15.97 8.19 18.90
C ALA A 77 -15.72 8.09 20.40
N LYS A 78 -14.81 8.90 20.95
CA LYS A 78 -14.43 8.91 22.38
C LYS A 78 -14.11 7.53 22.94
N SER A 79 -13.40 6.71 22.17
CA SER A 79 -13.13 5.31 22.46
C SER A 79 -11.63 5.01 22.40
N THR A 80 -11.13 4.20 23.35
CA THR A 80 -9.76 3.68 23.29
C THR A 80 -9.49 2.90 21.99
N CYS A 81 -10.51 2.22 21.45
CA CYS A 81 -10.39 1.55 20.14
C CYS A 81 -10.13 2.54 19.00
N GLU A 82 -10.69 3.76 19.05
CA GLU A 82 -10.41 4.80 18.06
C GLU A 82 -8.93 5.21 18.09
N THR A 83 -8.43 5.57 19.28
CA THR A 83 -7.02 6.00 19.45
C THR A 83 -6.05 4.90 19.07
N LEU A 84 -6.27 3.66 19.56
CA LEU A 84 -5.41 2.53 19.23
C LEU A 84 -5.49 2.16 17.74
N GLY A 85 -6.68 2.20 17.16
CA GLY A 85 -6.89 1.94 15.74
C GLY A 85 -6.17 2.95 14.86
N THR A 86 -6.31 4.24 15.15
CA THR A 86 -5.61 5.31 14.43
C THR A 86 -4.10 5.21 14.60
N PHE A 87 -3.61 4.83 15.77
CA PHE A 87 -2.19 4.57 16.01
C PHE A 87 -1.70 3.40 15.15
N CYS A 88 -2.41 2.27 15.15
CA CYS A 88 -2.04 1.10 14.34
C CYS A 88 -2.01 1.43 12.83
N VAL A 89 -3.01 2.17 12.32
CA VAL A 89 -3.00 2.64 10.92
C VAL A 89 -1.78 3.53 10.66
N THR A 90 -1.47 4.46 11.57
CA THR A 90 -0.32 5.37 11.42
C THR A 90 0.99 4.58 11.31
N VAL A 91 1.23 3.63 12.23
CA VAL A 91 2.44 2.79 12.21
C VAL A 91 2.47 1.91 10.96
N GLY A 92 1.35 1.32 10.58
CA GLY A 92 1.25 0.53 9.36
C GLY A 92 1.60 1.32 8.11
N VAL A 93 1.13 2.58 8.00
CA VAL A 93 1.48 3.48 6.89
C VAL A 93 2.97 3.82 6.88
N VAL A 94 3.59 4.06 8.04
CA VAL A 94 5.05 4.27 8.13
C VAL A 94 5.81 3.07 7.56
N ILE A 95 5.39 1.85 7.90
CA ILE A 95 6.01 0.63 7.37
C ILE A 95 5.76 0.50 5.86
N PHE A 96 4.59 0.88 5.33
CA PHE A 96 4.36 0.94 3.88
C PHE A 96 5.27 1.94 3.17
N ILE A 97 5.61 3.07 3.79
CA ILE A 97 6.57 4.02 3.23
C ILE A 97 7.98 3.39 3.16
N VAL A 98 8.35 2.56 4.15
CA VAL A 98 9.60 1.77 4.08
C VAL A 98 9.54 0.77 2.93
N SER A 99 8.43 0.05 2.77
CA SER A 99 8.23 -0.85 1.62
C SER A 99 8.33 -0.12 0.27
N LEU A 100 7.76 1.07 0.15
CA LEU A 100 7.90 1.93 -1.03
C LEU A 100 9.38 2.26 -1.31
N SER A 101 10.17 2.56 -0.30
CA SER A 101 11.62 2.84 -0.43
C SER A 101 12.38 1.61 -0.94
N LEU A 102 12.00 0.40 -0.53
CA LEU A 102 12.56 -0.84 -1.06
C LEU A 102 12.16 -1.06 -2.54
N GLY A 103 10.95 -0.66 -2.93
CA GLY A 103 10.52 -0.63 -4.33
C GLY A 103 11.40 0.28 -5.20
N ILE A 104 11.76 1.47 -4.70
CA ILE A 104 12.71 2.39 -5.36
C ILE A 104 14.09 1.73 -5.53
N ALA A 105 14.56 1.02 -4.50
CA ALA A 105 15.84 0.30 -4.60
C ALA A 105 15.78 -0.80 -5.68
N LEU A 106 14.64 -1.51 -5.81
CA LEU A 106 14.42 -2.48 -6.88
C LEU A 106 14.46 -1.83 -8.27
N THR A 107 13.91 -0.64 -8.44
CA THR A 107 13.95 0.12 -9.70
C THR A 107 15.40 0.48 -10.06
N ALA A 108 16.19 0.98 -9.11
CA ALA A 108 17.59 1.30 -9.33
C ALA A 108 18.43 0.05 -9.69
N MET A 109 18.17 -1.07 -9.02
CA MET A 109 18.80 -2.36 -9.32
C MET A 109 18.37 -2.89 -10.68
N GLY A 110 17.08 -2.78 -11.01
CA GLY A 110 16.52 -3.20 -12.28
C GLY A 110 17.15 -2.45 -13.46
N THR A 111 17.36 -1.15 -13.34
CA THR A 111 18.05 -0.35 -14.37
C THR A 111 19.46 -0.90 -14.64
N LYS A 112 20.22 -1.18 -13.59
CA LYS A 112 21.55 -1.78 -13.72
C LYS A 112 21.52 -3.20 -14.29
N PHE A 113 20.57 -4.01 -13.85
CA PHE A 113 20.35 -5.36 -14.37
C PHE A 113 20.10 -5.35 -15.88
N VAL A 114 19.26 -4.45 -16.38
CA VAL A 114 18.95 -4.33 -17.81
C VAL A 114 20.18 -3.84 -18.60
N GLU A 115 20.94 -2.85 -18.08
CA GLU A 115 22.18 -2.37 -18.68
C GLU A 115 23.19 -3.51 -18.86
N GLU A 116 23.42 -4.30 -17.81
CA GLU A 116 24.36 -5.44 -17.83
C GLU A 116 23.87 -6.58 -18.74
N ASN A 117 22.56 -6.83 -18.81
CA ASN A 117 21.97 -7.84 -19.70
C ASN A 117 22.18 -7.47 -21.17
N ILE A 118 22.01 -6.20 -21.53
CA ILE A 118 22.30 -5.68 -22.88
C ILE A 118 23.79 -5.85 -23.19
N ALA A 119 24.66 -5.46 -22.27
CA ALA A 119 26.10 -5.58 -22.43
C ALA A 119 26.54 -7.06 -22.58
N ALA A 120 25.98 -7.97 -21.79
CA ALA A 120 26.24 -9.40 -21.88
C ALA A 120 25.80 -10.00 -23.24
N GLY A 121 24.66 -9.57 -23.76
CA GLY A 121 24.16 -9.97 -25.08
C GLY A 121 25.09 -9.48 -26.22
N ALA A 122 25.60 -8.24 -26.12
CA ALA A 122 26.53 -7.67 -27.10
C ALA A 122 27.91 -8.31 -27.05
N ALA A 123 28.38 -8.75 -25.89
CA ALA A 123 29.75 -9.30 -25.69
C ALA A 123 29.85 -10.82 -25.86
N SER A 124 28.89 -11.49 -26.48
CA SER A 124 28.87 -12.96 -26.66
C SER A 124 29.05 -13.77 -25.37
N LYS A 125 28.23 -13.48 -24.35
CA LYS A 125 28.17 -14.24 -23.08
C LYS A 125 29.51 -14.34 -22.33
N VAL A 126 30.16 -13.23 -22.08
CA VAL A 126 31.38 -13.20 -21.25
C VAL A 126 31.00 -13.69 -19.82
N PRO A 127 31.79 -14.63 -19.24
CA PRO A 127 31.51 -15.18 -17.89
C PRO A 127 31.34 -14.12 -16.80
N ALA A 128 32.06 -13.00 -16.89
CA ALA A 128 31.96 -11.89 -15.96
C ALA A 128 30.58 -11.20 -15.99
N ALA A 129 29.99 -11.01 -17.18
CA ALA A 129 28.64 -10.44 -17.30
C ALA A 129 27.55 -11.37 -16.77
N MET A 130 27.70 -12.67 -16.97
CA MET A 130 26.79 -13.68 -16.39
C MET A 130 26.87 -13.68 -14.86
N ALA A 131 28.06 -13.55 -14.28
CA ALA A 131 28.24 -13.41 -12.82
C ALA A 131 27.62 -12.12 -12.27
N ALA A 132 27.71 -10.99 -13.00
CA ALA A 132 27.08 -9.74 -12.61
C ALA A 132 25.55 -9.87 -12.59
N LEU A 133 24.93 -10.48 -13.62
CA LEU A 133 23.48 -10.72 -13.67
C LEU A 133 22.99 -11.55 -12.48
N SER A 134 23.68 -12.65 -12.15
CA SER A 134 23.32 -13.48 -11.00
C SER A 134 23.46 -12.73 -9.67
N THR A 135 24.40 -11.81 -9.56
CA THR A 135 24.56 -10.95 -8.37
C THR A 135 23.36 -10.02 -8.21
N PHE A 136 22.87 -9.39 -9.29
CA PHE A 136 21.67 -8.55 -9.25
C PHE A 136 20.42 -9.34 -8.91
N GLU A 137 20.27 -10.57 -9.41
CA GLU A 137 19.14 -11.43 -9.07
C GLU A 137 19.14 -11.82 -7.58
N ILE A 138 20.29 -12.21 -7.03
CA ILE A 138 20.42 -12.55 -5.61
C ILE A 138 20.13 -11.32 -4.73
N ALA A 139 20.74 -10.17 -5.02
CA ALA A 139 20.52 -8.95 -4.27
C ALA A 139 19.07 -8.44 -4.41
N GLY A 140 18.53 -8.49 -5.62
CA GLY A 140 17.12 -8.15 -5.91
C GLY A 140 16.15 -9.05 -5.16
N GLY A 141 16.41 -10.35 -5.07
CA GLY A 141 15.64 -11.30 -4.28
C GLY A 141 15.62 -10.96 -2.79
N PHE A 142 16.74 -10.53 -2.24
CA PHE A 142 16.81 -10.08 -0.85
C PHE A 142 15.99 -8.80 -0.62
N VAL A 143 16.13 -7.80 -1.49
CA VAL A 143 15.38 -6.54 -1.39
C VAL A 143 13.88 -6.79 -1.58
N GLN A 144 13.50 -7.65 -2.53
CA GLN A 144 12.12 -8.01 -2.77
C GLN A 144 11.50 -8.75 -1.58
N SER A 145 12.23 -9.65 -0.95
CA SER A 145 11.78 -10.35 0.26
C SER A 145 11.53 -9.37 1.42
N ALA A 146 12.42 -8.39 1.59
CA ALA A 146 12.27 -7.33 2.58
C ALA A 146 11.07 -6.42 2.26
N ASN A 147 10.85 -6.10 0.97
CA ASN A 147 9.71 -5.32 0.49
C ASN A 147 8.39 -6.04 0.81
N VAL A 148 8.27 -7.32 0.44
CA VAL A 148 7.08 -8.15 0.72
C VAL A 148 6.84 -8.26 2.23
N GLY A 149 7.88 -8.56 3.01
CA GLY A 149 7.78 -8.64 4.47
C GLY A 149 7.31 -7.34 5.12
N SER A 150 7.85 -6.20 4.68
CA SER A 150 7.41 -4.88 5.13
C SER A 150 5.96 -4.59 4.73
N GLY A 151 5.57 -4.94 3.50
CA GLY A 151 4.19 -4.80 3.02
C GLY A 151 3.20 -5.61 3.87
N ILE A 152 3.54 -6.86 4.19
CA ILE A 152 2.73 -7.73 5.05
C ILE A 152 2.62 -7.14 6.47
N ALA A 153 3.71 -6.72 7.08
CA ALA A 153 3.72 -6.15 8.43
C ALA A 153 2.93 -4.83 8.49
N GLY A 154 3.12 -3.93 7.52
CA GLY A 154 2.37 -2.69 7.41
C GLY A 154 0.88 -2.93 7.19
N GLY A 155 0.53 -3.86 6.31
CA GLY A 155 -0.85 -4.28 6.05
C GLY A 155 -1.54 -4.85 7.27
N LEU A 156 -0.86 -5.74 8.01
CA LEU A 156 -1.38 -6.32 9.24
C LEU A 156 -1.78 -5.24 10.25
N LEU A 157 -0.89 -4.30 10.53
CA LEU A 157 -1.18 -3.20 11.46
C LEU A 157 -2.28 -2.28 10.94
N CYS A 158 -2.29 -1.94 9.64
CA CYS A 158 -3.37 -1.16 9.04
C CYS A 158 -4.73 -1.83 9.23
N PHE A 159 -4.87 -3.11 8.91
CA PHE A 159 -6.16 -3.79 8.98
C PHE A 159 -6.62 -4.09 10.42
N ILE A 160 -5.69 -4.34 11.35
CA ILE A 160 -6.00 -4.32 12.79
C ILE A 160 -6.53 -2.93 13.20
N GLY A 161 -5.86 -1.88 12.74
CA GLY A 161 -6.29 -0.51 13.00
C GLY A 161 -7.68 -0.22 12.46
N TRP A 162 -7.99 -0.62 11.23
CA TRP A 162 -9.32 -0.46 10.63
C TRP A 162 -10.40 -1.25 11.36
N LEU A 163 -10.10 -2.47 11.83
CA LEU A 163 -11.02 -3.24 12.66
C LEU A 163 -11.34 -2.50 13.97
N LEU A 164 -10.32 -1.96 14.64
CA LEU A 164 -10.50 -1.20 15.88
C LEU A 164 -11.28 0.11 15.65
N ILE A 165 -11.00 0.85 14.58
CA ILE A 165 -11.77 2.03 14.17
C ILE A 165 -13.24 1.63 13.95
N GLY A 166 -13.49 0.54 13.25
CA GLY A 166 -14.82 0.04 13.02
C GLY A 166 -15.57 -0.29 14.31
N LEU A 167 -14.91 -0.95 15.26
CA LEU A 167 -15.47 -1.23 16.59
C LEU A 167 -15.78 0.06 17.37
N ALA A 168 -14.97 1.09 17.25
CA ALA A 168 -15.21 2.40 17.87
C ALA A 168 -16.45 3.09 17.28
N TYR A 169 -16.60 3.06 15.95
CA TYR A 169 -17.66 3.79 15.25
C TYR A 169 -18.97 3.03 15.07
N ARG A 170 -19.03 1.71 15.41
CA ARG A 170 -20.23 0.89 15.18
C ARG A 170 -21.49 1.36 15.92
N ASN A 171 -21.30 1.98 17.09
CA ASN A 171 -22.39 2.43 17.96
C ASN A 171 -22.51 3.97 17.99
N VAL A 172 -21.76 4.67 17.18
CA VAL A 172 -21.81 6.14 17.08
C VAL A 172 -22.81 6.51 15.98
N ASP A 173 -23.70 7.45 16.24
CA ASP A 173 -24.62 7.99 15.22
C ASP A 173 -23.84 8.96 14.29
N PHE A 174 -22.85 8.40 13.61
CA PHE A 174 -22.04 9.11 12.64
C PHE A 174 -22.24 8.45 11.26
N LYS A 175 -22.79 9.22 10.34
CA LYS A 175 -23.09 8.76 8.97
C LYS A 175 -22.12 9.41 8.00
N GLY A 176 -21.62 8.61 7.06
CA GLY A 176 -20.86 9.11 5.93
C GLY A 176 -21.77 9.79 4.88
N ALA A 177 -21.18 10.28 3.80
CA ALA A 177 -21.94 10.80 2.66
C ALA A 177 -22.81 9.71 2.00
N ILE A 178 -22.39 8.45 2.09
CA ILE A 178 -23.17 7.28 1.67
C ILE A 178 -23.98 6.81 2.87
N SER A 179 -25.19 7.35 3.01
CA SER A 179 -25.99 7.23 4.23
C SER A 179 -26.52 5.80 4.54
N PHE A 180 -26.61 4.93 3.51
CA PHE A 180 -27.07 3.55 3.68
C PHE A 180 -25.97 2.58 4.14
N ILE A 181 -24.70 3.00 4.13
CA ILE A 181 -23.57 2.19 4.60
C ILE A 181 -23.18 2.66 6.01
N PRO A 182 -23.38 1.83 7.05
CA PRO A 182 -22.92 2.16 8.39
C PRO A 182 -21.39 2.24 8.44
N VAL A 183 -20.87 3.41 8.79
CA VAL A 183 -19.42 3.71 8.76
C VAL A 183 -18.60 2.72 9.60
N GLY A 184 -19.08 2.38 10.80
CA GLY A 184 -18.39 1.43 11.66
C GLY A 184 -18.35 0.01 11.06
N TRP A 185 -19.44 -0.47 10.48
CA TRP A 185 -19.47 -1.79 9.85
C TRP A 185 -18.61 -1.88 8.60
N LEU A 186 -18.57 -0.82 7.77
CA LEU A 186 -17.68 -0.79 6.62
C LEU A 186 -16.21 -0.90 7.06
N ALA A 187 -15.81 -0.21 8.13
CA ALA A 187 -14.46 -0.31 8.66
C ALA A 187 -14.15 -1.70 9.27
N ILE A 188 -15.12 -2.35 9.95
CA ILE A 188 -14.99 -3.73 10.44
C ILE A 188 -14.77 -4.69 9.27
N ILE A 189 -15.59 -4.62 8.23
CA ILE A 189 -15.46 -5.47 7.04
C ILE A 189 -14.10 -5.24 6.38
N THR A 190 -13.66 -3.99 6.26
CA THR A 190 -12.34 -3.63 5.75
C THR A 190 -11.23 -4.33 6.53
N GLY A 191 -11.26 -4.24 7.86
CA GLY A 191 -10.29 -4.90 8.73
C GLY A 191 -10.29 -6.42 8.55
N ILE A 192 -11.46 -7.05 8.53
CA ILE A 192 -11.61 -8.50 8.36
C ILE A 192 -11.10 -8.96 6.99
N VAL A 193 -11.49 -8.29 5.90
CA VAL A 193 -11.07 -8.65 4.54
C VAL A 193 -9.54 -8.60 4.42
N GLY A 194 -8.91 -7.53 4.90
CA GLY A 194 -7.46 -7.42 4.84
C GLY A 194 -6.74 -8.45 5.73
N LEU A 195 -7.23 -8.71 6.93
CA LEU A 195 -6.66 -9.74 7.82
C LEU A 195 -6.80 -11.14 7.23
N VAL A 196 -7.93 -11.47 6.61
CA VAL A 196 -8.12 -12.74 5.88
C VAL A 196 -7.12 -12.86 4.74
N GLY A 197 -6.92 -11.80 3.95
CA GLY A 197 -5.91 -11.78 2.89
C GLY A 197 -4.52 -12.09 3.41
N ILE A 198 -4.10 -11.43 4.48
CA ILE A 198 -2.73 -11.55 5.02
C ILE A 198 -2.52 -12.85 5.81
N LEU A 199 -3.44 -13.21 6.72
CA LEU A 199 -3.23 -14.28 7.68
C LEU A 199 -3.69 -15.65 7.17
N ILE A 200 -4.58 -15.70 6.20
CA ILE A 200 -5.17 -16.93 5.69
C ILE A 200 -4.78 -17.16 4.23
N VAL A 201 -5.13 -16.23 3.35
CA VAL A 201 -4.95 -16.45 1.91
C VAL A 201 -3.48 -16.45 1.52
N ASN A 202 -2.70 -15.52 2.04
CA ASN A 202 -1.27 -15.43 1.76
C ASN A 202 -0.50 -16.72 2.11
N PRO A 203 -0.57 -17.29 3.34
CA PRO A 203 0.17 -18.51 3.67
C PRO A 203 -0.45 -19.80 3.13
N VAL A 204 -1.76 -19.84 2.84
CA VAL A 204 -2.48 -21.06 2.45
C VAL A 204 -2.59 -21.22 0.93
N VAL A 205 -2.74 -20.10 0.21
CA VAL A 205 -2.96 -20.11 -1.25
C VAL A 205 -1.70 -19.59 -1.98
N SER A 206 -1.44 -18.29 -1.90
CA SER A 206 -0.22 -17.65 -2.41
C SER A 206 -0.15 -16.19 -1.95
N VAL A 207 1.06 -15.62 -2.03
CA VAL A 207 1.29 -14.20 -1.71
C VAL A 207 0.53 -13.30 -2.69
N GLU A 208 0.45 -13.67 -3.96
CA GLU A 208 -0.26 -12.93 -5.00
C GLU A 208 -1.76 -12.89 -4.72
N ALA A 209 -2.37 -14.03 -4.37
CA ALA A 209 -3.78 -14.10 -4.00
C ALA A 209 -4.06 -13.29 -2.72
N GLY A 210 -3.18 -13.36 -1.72
CA GLY A 210 -3.24 -12.55 -0.52
C GLY A 210 -3.20 -11.05 -0.84
N ASN A 211 -2.31 -10.63 -1.74
CA ASN A 211 -2.20 -9.24 -2.20
C ASN A 211 -3.45 -8.75 -2.94
N GLN A 212 -4.10 -9.60 -3.74
CA GLN A 212 -5.35 -9.25 -4.40
C GLN A 212 -6.48 -9.00 -3.38
N ILE A 213 -6.63 -9.86 -2.38
CA ILE A 213 -7.61 -9.67 -1.29
C ILE A 213 -7.28 -8.40 -0.48
N THR A 214 -6.01 -8.17 -0.20
CA THR A 214 -5.53 -6.95 0.46
C THR A 214 -5.85 -5.70 -0.37
N GLY A 215 -5.74 -5.76 -1.69
CA GLY A 215 -6.15 -4.70 -2.62
C GLY A 215 -7.64 -4.36 -2.50
N ILE A 216 -8.51 -5.36 -2.33
CA ILE A 216 -9.94 -5.14 -2.03
C ILE A 216 -10.08 -4.40 -0.69
N GLY A 217 -9.30 -4.77 0.33
CA GLY A 217 -9.26 -4.05 1.60
C GLY A 217 -8.90 -2.57 1.42
N PHE A 218 -7.91 -2.24 0.61
CA PHE A 218 -7.55 -0.84 0.30
C PHE A 218 -8.65 -0.09 -0.46
N LEU A 219 -9.37 -0.75 -1.36
CA LEU A 219 -10.55 -0.17 -2.00
C LEU A 219 -11.63 0.19 -0.97
N LEU A 220 -11.90 -0.70 -0.01
CA LEU A 220 -12.87 -0.45 1.06
C LEU A 220 -12.43 0.70 1.98
N ILE A 221 -11.13 0.81 2.29
CA ILE A 221 -10.55 1.97 2.99
C ILE A 221 -10.84 3.26 2.21
N THR A 222 -10.65 3.23 0.89
CA THR A 222 -10.89 4.38 0.02
C THR A 222 -12.37 4.79 0.07
N ILE A 223 -13.29 3.85 -0.07
CA ILE A 223 -14.74 4.11 0.00
C ILE A 223 -15.13 4.71 1.36
N TRP A 224 -14.63 4.13 2.45
CA TRP A 224 -14.86 4.63 3.79
C TRP A 224 -14.37 6.08 3.95
N SER A 225 -13.12 6.32 3.60
CA SER A 225 -12.46 7.61 3.81
C SER A 225 -13.07 8.72 2.95
N VAL A 226 -13.45 8.41 1.70
CA VAL A 226 -14.15 9.34 0.82
C VAL A 226 -15.56 9.63 1.36
N SER A 227 -16.30 8.60 1.78
CA SER A 227 -17.65 8.79 2.34
C SER A 227 -17.64 9.66 3.59
N VAL A 228 -16.72 9.39 4.51
CA VAL A 228 -16.55 10.17 5.76
C VAL A 228 -16.04 11.57 5.47
N GLY A 229 -15.00 11.68 4.62
CA GLY A 229 -14.38 12.95 4.29
C GLY A 229 -15.33 13.92 3.60
N LEU A 230 -16.11 13.45 2.61
CA LEU A 230 -17.11 14.28 1.93
C LEU A 230 -18.23 14.74 2.88
N LYS A 231 -18.63 13.92 3.85
CA LYS A 231 -19.61 14.35 4.86
C LYS A 231 -19.06 15.46 5.73
N ILE A 232 -17.84 15.28 6.26
CA ILE A 232 -17.20 16.26 7.15
C ILE A 232 -16.88 17.57 6.42
N ALA A 233 -16.51 17.51 5.15
CA ALA A 233 -16.22 18.70 4.35
C ALA A 233 -17.47 19.55 4.06
N LYS A 234 -18.68 18.99 4.17
CA LYS A 234 -19.95 19.69 3.96
C LYS A 234 -20.54 20.28 5.24
N ASP A 235 -20.17 19.71 6.40
CA ASP A 235 -20.59 20.18 7.72
C ASP A 235 -19.65 21.30 8.21
#